data_e4a15014f4723a0a3cfeaef80810c1dc
#
_entry.id   e4a15014f4723a0a3cfeaef80810c1dc
#
_cell.length_a   1.000
_cell.length_b   1.000
_cell.length_c   1.000
_cell.angle_alpha   90.00
_cell.angle_beta   90.00
_cell.angle_gamma   90.00
#
_symmetry.space_group_name_H-M   'P 1'
#
loop_
_entity.id
_entity.type
_entity.pdbx_description
1 polymer ?
#
loop_
_entity_poly.entity_id
_entity_poly.type
_entity_poly.pdbx_seq_one_letter_code
_entity_poly.pdbx_strand_id
1 'polypeptide(L)'
;MKSLETKLFDHLAFLYGEEKAPTITERFLRLLKEFRAKHEELVISIPSEKVSERDSILITYGDMVTKEGEAPLKTLASFLEKYLGDVISTVHILPFYPYSSDDGFSVIDYRRVNSELGGWEDVAALSKSFRLMFDAVVNHTSSQSAAFQGFLKGDPDFQDFFTVVDPDIDLTRVFRPRATPVLTPFETAEGTKHVWTTFSADQVDLNFANPDVLLEVADILLFYAANGAEFIRLDAVTFVWKEIGTTCINLPRTHRIVQTMRTVLDMVAPNVMIITETNVPHEDNIAYFGDGTNEAQMVYNFALPLLTLHAFHNADVSILSDWAATLDLPSDQATFFNFLAAHDGIGMLPVKNILPLEDLSDLVARTQSLGGYVSYKSNEDGSKSPYELNINYLDALSDPDEVKKGIDHLDELNINYLDALRNPDAPENNIELIAKRFLATQAIMLALRGVPGIYFHSIFGSKNWTEGVEQTGRHRTINRQKVECVQIEAELNDPTSLRHHVFTGYKKLLKARMSNPAFHPYGAQEILSIQPSVFALLRTSLD
;
A
#
# COMPACT_ATOMS: atom_id res chain seq x y z
N MET A 1 33.52 0.27 -7.50
CA MET A 1 32.29 -0.17 -6.80
C MET A 1 32.61 -1.42 -5.98
N LYS A 2 32.09 -1.53 -4.72
CA LYS A 2 32.18 -2.77 -3.94
C LYS A 2 31.40 -3.87 -4.64
N SER A 3 31.85 -5.14 -4.55
CA SER A 3 31.03 -6.28 -4.99
C SER A 3 29.75 -6.40 -4.17
N LEU A 4 28.71 -7.03 -4.71
CA LEU A 4 27.45 -7.26 -3.98
C LEU A 4 27.69 -8.11 -2.71
N GLU A 5 28.61 -9.09 -2.78
CA GLU A 5 29.00 -9.88 -1.60
C GLU A 5 29.64 -9.00 -0.50
N THR A 6 30.50 -8.03 -0.88
CA THR A 6 31.10 -7.10 0.06
C THR A 6 30.02 -6.17 0.67
N LYS A 7 29.05 -5.72 -0.14
CA LYS A 7 27.92 -4.92 0.36
C LYS A 7 27.08 -5.72 1.36
N LEU A 8 26.77 -6.98 1.03
CA LEU A 8 26.02 -7.87 1.93
C LEU A 8 26.73 -8.05 3.26
N PHE A 9 28.04 -8.32 3.23
CA PHE A 9 28.85 -8.42 4.44
C PHE A 9 28.79 -7.13 5.27
N ASP A 10 28.99 -5.95 4.64
CA ASP A 10 28.97 -4.66 5.34
C ASP A 10 27.59 -4.40 6.00
N HIS A 11 26.51 -4.82 5.35
CA HIS A 11 25.16 -4.69 5.91
C HIS A 11 24.99 -5.58 7.14
N LEU A 12 25.41 -6.84 7.05
CA LEU A 12 25.30 -7.81 8.14
C LEU A 12 26.22 -7.46 9.31
N ALA A 13 27.41 -6.93 9.04
CA ALA A 13 28.32 -6.43 10.06
C ALA A 13 27.72 -5.23 10.82
N PHE A 14 27.05 -4.31 10.12
CA PHE A 14 26.35 -3.18 10.76
C PHE A 14 25.18 -3.65 11.64
N LEU A 15 24.41 -4.65 11.18
CA LEU A 15 23.24 -5.15 11.92
C LEU A 15 23.64 -5.99 13.13
N TYR A 16 24.61 -6.89 12.98
CA TYR A 16 24.88 -7.98 13.92
C TYR A 16 26.29 -7.98 14.52
N GLY A 17 27.15 -7.06 14.07
CA GLY A 17 28.55 -6.91 14.51
C GLY A 17 29.52 -7.74 13.68
N GLU A 18 30.77 -7.26 13.61
CA GLU A 18 31.87 -7.84 12.80
C GLU A 18 32.18 -9.31 13.14
N GLU A 19 32.00 -9.70 14.40
CA GLU A 19 32.28 -11.06 14.87
C GLU A 19 31.30 -12.09 14.27
N LYS A 20 30.01 -11.74 14.19
CA LYS A 20 28.95 -12.64 13.69
C LYS A 20 28.79 -12.58 12.18
N ALA A 21 29.14 -11.45 11.56
CA ALA A 21 28.91 -11.19 10.14
C ALA A 21 29.44 -12.26 9.19
N PRO A 22 30.66 -12.83 9.37
CA PRO A 22 31.18 -13.86 8.46
C PRO A 22 30.26 -15.09 8.36
N THR A 23 29.84 -15.64 9.50
CA THR A 23 28.98 -16.83 9.55
C THR A 23 27.59 -16.55 8.97
N ILE A 24 27.03 -15.37 9.26
CA ILE A 24 25.71 -14.99 8.73
C ILE A 24 25.82 -14.80 7.22
N THR A 25 26.86 -14.13 6.72
CA THR A 25 27.10 -13.93 5.27
C THR A 25 27.22 -15.26 4.54
N GLU A 26 27.95 -16.23 5.10
CA GLU A 26 28.05 -17.57 4.49
C GLU A 26 26.68 -18.23 4.34
N ARG A 27 25.80 -18.09 5.32
CA ARG A 27 24.42 -18.63 5.26
C ARG A 27 23.60 -17.97 4.15
N PHE A 28 23.68 -16.64 4.02
CA PHE A 28 23.03 -15.91 2.93
C PHE A 28 23.59 -16.35 1.57
N LEU A 29 24.90 -16.42 1.41
CA LEU A 29 25.53 -16.84 0.14
C LEU A 29 25.13 -18.27 -0.24
N ARG A 30 24.96 -19.17 0.73
CA ARG A 30 24.45 -20.52 0.47
C ARG A 30 23.00 -20.49 -0.04
N LEU A 31 22.10 -19.75 0.63
CA LEU A 31 20.72 -19.55 0.19
C LEU A 31 20.67 -19.02 -1.25
N LEU A 32 21.44 -17.96 -1.54
CA LEU A 32 21.48 -17.35 -2.86
C LEU A 32 22.04 -18.28 -3.95
N LYS A 33 23.05 -19.09 -3.61
CA LYS A 33 23.59 -20.09 -4.51
C LYS A 33 22.59 -21.19 -4.85
N GLU A 34 21.85 -21.68 -3.85
CA GLU A 34 20.79 -22.67 -4.03
C GLU A 34 19.64 -22.13 -4.86
N PHE A 35 19.22 -20.89 -4.59
CA PHE A 35 18.18 -20.22 -5.35
C PHE A 35 18.59 -20.04 -6.81
N ARG A 36 19.79 -19.50 -7.07
CA ARG A 36 20.33 -19.27 -8.43
C ARG A 36 20.40 -20.56 -9.23
N ALA A 37 20.75 -21.67 -8.61
CA ALA A 37 20.84 -22.97 -9.28
C ALA A 37 19.47 -23.52 -9.73
N LYS A 38 18.38 -23.07 -9.09
CA LYS A 38 17.00 -23.47 -9.42
C LYS A 38 16.28 -22.48 -10.36
N HIS A 39 16.73 -21.22 -10.40
CA HIS A 39 16.04 -20.10 -11.06
C HIS A 39 17.03 -19.25 -11.87
N GLU A 40 17.80 -19.89 -12.75
CA GLU A 40 18.82 -19.23 -13.57
C GLU A 40 18.21 -18.15 -14.50
N GLU A 41 16.97 -18.35 -14.95
CA GLU A 41 16.22 -17.43 -15.79
C GLU A 41 16.01 -16.04 -15.14
N LEU A 42 15.86 -15.96 -13.82
CA LEU A 42 15.67 -14.69 -13.11
C LEU A 42 16.92 -13.82 -13.08
N VAL A 43 18.10 -14.43 -13.24
CA VAL A 43 19.39 -13.71 -13.24
C VAL A 43 19.71 -13.14 -14.61
N ILE A 44 19.28 -13.81 -15.67
CA ILE A 44 19.68 -13.52 -17.06
C ILE A 44 18.76 -12.47 -17.70
N SER A 45 17.48 -12.45 -17.31
CA SER A 45 16.47 -11.57 -17.92
C SER A 45 16.45 -10.18 -17.27
N ILE A 46 17.38 -9.31 -17.65
CA ILE A 46 17.36 -7.89 -17.23
C ILE A 46 16.77 -7.05 -18.37
N PRO A 47 15.54 -6.50 -18.22
CA PRO A 47 15.00 -5.56 -19.19
C PRO A 47 15.89 -4.32 -19.25
N SER A 48 15.99 -3.71 -20.42
CA SER A 48 16.68 -2.42 -20.59
C SER A 48 16.00 -1.30 -19.78
N GLU A 49 14.74 -1.46 -19.50
CA GLU A 49 13.90 -0.51 -18.78
C GLU A 49 12.92 -1.26 -17.86
N LYS A 50 12.89 -0.90 -16.58
CA LYS A 50 12.05 -1.59 -15.59
C LYS A 50 10.62 -1.08 -15.61
N VAL A 51 10.40 0.22 -15.83
CA VAL A 51 9.11 0.89 -15.90
C VAL A 51 9.11 2.03 -16.92
N SER A 52 7.98 2.27 -17.57
CA SER A 52 7.78 3.29 -18.60
C SER A 52 6.44 4.05 -18.39
N GLU A 53 6.10 4.97 -19.29
CA GLU A 53 4.79 5.64 -19.30
C GLU A 53 3.61 4.68 -19.44
N ARG A 54 3.86 3.46 -19.91
CA ARG A 54 2.84 2.42 -20.06
C ARG A 54 2.51 1.72 -18.77
N ASP A 55 3.36 1.86 -17.75
CA ASP A 55 3.16 1.18 -16.48
C ASP A 55 2.14 1.91 -15.61
N SER A 56 1.17 1.12 -15.17
CA SER A 56 0.18 1.46 -14.17
C SER A 56 -0.17 0.20 -13.38
N ILE A 57 -0.28 0.33 -12.06
CA ILE A 57 -0.44 -0.78 -11.14
C ILE A 57 -1.85 -0.73 -10.54
N LEU A 58 -2.66 -1.76 -10.77
CA LEU A 58 -3.94 -1.93 -10.12
C LEU A 58 -3.75 -2.56 -8.73
N ILE A 59 -4.22 -1.90 -7.69
CA ILE A 59 -4.25 -2.43 -6.32
C ILE A 59 -5.60 -3.11 -6.09
N THR A 60 -5.61 -4.41 -5.76
CA THR A 60 -6.84 -5.19 -5.59
C THR A 60 -6.66 -6.37 -4.65
N TYR A 61 -7.74 -6.80 -4.00
CA TYR A 61 -7.78 -8.11 -3.34
C TYR A 61 -8.02 -9.23 -4.35
N GLY A 62 -7.58 -10.45 -4.02
CA GLY A 62 -7.78 -11.63 -4.86
C GLY A 62 -9.24 -12.02 -5.04
N ASP A 63 -10.10 -11.65 -4.09
CA ASP A 63 -11.55 -11.87 -4.07
C ASP A 63 -12.37 -10.61 -4.36
N MET A 64 -11.77 -9.59 -4.94
CA MET A 64 -12.43 -8.32 -5.18
C MET A 64 -13.64 -8.45 -6.10
N VAL A 65 -13.56 -9.35 -7.08
CA VAL A 65 -14.69 -9.73 -7.95
C VAL A 65 -14.99 -11.20 -7.75
N THR A 66 -16.24 -11.52 -7.44
CA THR A 66 -16.69 -12.87 -7.15
C THR A 66 -17.72 -13.37 -8.16
N LYS A 67 -17.76 -14.68 -8.37
CA LYS A 67 -18.75 -15.37 -9.18
C LYS A 67 -19.02 -16.74 -8.56
N GLU A 68 -20.28 -17.07 -8.38
CA GLU A 68 -20.69 -18.34 -7.78
C GLU A 68 -20.09 -19.55 -8.51
N GLY A 69 -19.49 -20.47 -7.75
CA GLY A 69 -18.90 -21.71 -8.26
C GLY A 69 -17.55 -21.56 -8.97
N GLU A 70 -16.92 -20.40 -8.92
CA GLU A 70 -15.58 -20.16 -9.49
C GLU A 70 -14.61 -19.61 -8.44
N ALA A 71 -13.35 -20.06 -8.49
CA ALA A 71 -12.30 -19.52 -7.60
C ALA A 71 -12.14 -18.01 -7.82
N PRO A 72 -12.09 -17.19 -6.75
CA PRO A 72 -12.02 -15.73 -6.87
C PRO A 72 -10.86 -15.22 -7.73
N LEU A 73 -9.64 -15.74 -7.56
CA LEU A 73 -8.48 -15.35 -8.38
C LEU A 73 -8.70 -15.61 -9.88
N LYS A 74 -9.39 -16.69 -10.23
CA LYS A 74 -9.71 -17.00 -11.61
C LYS A 74 -10.76 -16.04 -12.17
N THR A 75 -11.80 -15.73 -11.39
CA THR A 75 -12.81 -14.73 -11.76
C THR A 75 -12.17 -13.37 -11.95
N LEU A 76 -11.31 -12.95 -10.99
CA LEU A 76 -10.56 -11.69 -11.06
C LEU A 76 -9.71 -11.61 -12.33
N ALA A 77 -8.92 -12.65 -12.63
CA ALA A 77 -8.07 -12.69 -13.83
C ALA A 77 -8.89 -12.45 -15.11
N SER A 78 -9.98 -13.19 -15.28
CA SER A 78 -10.86 -13.07 -16.45
C SER A 78 -11.53 -11.70 -16.56
N PHE A 79 -11.94 -11.13 -15.42
CA PHE A 79 -12.54 -9.81 -15.35
C PHE A 79 -11.53 -8.71 -15.71
N LEU A 80 -10.33 -8.76 -15.13
CA LEU A 80 -9.30 -7.76 -15.37
C LEU A 80 -8.80 -7.80 -16.82
N GLU A 81 -8.60 -8.99 -17.39
CA GLU A 81 -8.21 -9.14 -18.79
C GLU A 81 -9.25 -8.51 -19.72
N LYS A 82 -10.53 -8.77 -19.48
CA LYS A 82 -11.65 -8.24 -20.29
C LYS A 82 -11.76 -6.72 -20.24
N TYR A 83 -11.63 -6.12 -19.05
CA TYR A 83 -11.93 -4.69 -18.84
C TYR A 83 -10.69 -3.79 -18.81
N LEU A 84 -9.55 -4.30 -18.37
CA LEU A 84 -8.35 -3.52 -18.06
C LEU A 84 -7.08 -3.97 -18.80
N GLY A 85 -7.10 -5.09 -19.54
CA GLY A 85 -5.93 -5.62 -20.21
C GLY A 85 -5.29 -4.68 -21.25
N ASP A 86 -6.00 -3.63 -21.65
CA ASP A 86 -5.52 -2.61 -22.59
C ASP A 86 -4.96 -1.33 -21.90
N VAL A 87 -5.04 -1.22 -20.57
CA VAL A 87 -4.68 0.02 -19.84
C VAL A 87 -3.94 -0.20 -18.52
N ILE A 88 -3.92 -1.42 -17.97
CA ILE A 88 -3.18 -1.78 -16.77
C ILE A 88 -2.06 -2.74 -17.16
N SER A 89 -0.83 -2.46 -16.71
CA SER A 89 0.33 -3.33 -16.95
C SER A 89 0.58 -4.32 -15.81
N THR A 90 0.22 -3.94 -14.60
CA THR A 90 0.60 -4.67 -13.38
C THR A 90 -0.58 -4.81 -12.43
N VAL A 91 -0.72 -5.97 -11.81
CA VAL A 91 -1.71 -6.22 -10.76
C VAL A 91 -1.00 -6.43 -9.43
N HIS A 92 -1.26 -5.55 -8.48
CA HIS A 92 -0.91 -5.71 -7.08
C HIS A 92 -2.02 -6.51 -6.40
N ILE A 93 -1.77 -7.79 -6.16
CA ILE A 93 -2.66 -8.64 -5.38
C ILE A 93 -2.30 -8.43 -3.90
N LEU A 94 -3.19 -7.76 -3.15
CA LEU A 94 -3.07 -7.60 -1.70
C LEU A 94 -2.98 -8.98 -1.04
N PRO A 95 -2.46 -9.12 0.20
CA PRO A 95 -2.05 -10.40 0.74
C PRO A 95 -3.09 -11.52 0.50
N PHE A 96 -2.73 -12.47 -0.32
CA PHE A 96 -3.58 -13.58 -0.77
C PHE A 96 -3.20 -14.92 -0.11
N TYR A 97 -2.37 -14.84 0.91
CA TYR A 97 -1.90 -15.97 1.70
C TYR A 97 -2.94 -16.39 2.76
N PRO A 98 -2.85 -17.59 3.37
CA PRO A 98 -3.64 -17.91 4.56
C PRO A 98 -3.38 -16.89 5.66
N TYR A 99 -4.43 -16.34 6.26
CA TYR A 99 -4.38 -15.30 7.26
C TYR A 99 -5.40 -15.53 8.38
N SER A 100 -5.23 -14.87 9.52
CA SER A 100 -6.14 -14.94 10.66
C SER A 100 -6.97 -13.67 10.86
N SER A 101 -6.48 -12.52 10.42
CA SER A 101 -7.16 -11.23 10.58
C SER A 101 -6.67 -10.17 9.61
N ASP A 102 -7.27 -8.96 9.66
CA ASP A 102 -6.92 -7.75 8.92
C ASP A 102 -6.88 -7.95 7.39
N ASP A 103 -7.84 -8.75 6.88
CA ASP A 103 -8.02 -8.98 5.43
C ASP A 103 -6.71 -9.38 4.70
N GLY A 104 -5.92 -10.26 5.30
CA GLY A 104 -4.67 -10.78 4.74
C GLY A 104 -3.40 -10.29 5.42
N PHE A 105 -3.42 -9.19 6.19
CA PHE A 105 -2.23 -8.60 6.80
C PHE A 105 -1.83 -9.24 8.14
N SER A 106 -2.43 -10.36 8.54
CA SER A 106 -1.98 -11.25 9.61
C SER A 106 -1.68 -12.62 9.02
N VAL A 107 -0.51 -12.77 8.39
CA VAL A 107 -0.16 -13.92 7.54
C VAL A 107 0.15 -15.16 8.40
N ILE A 108 -0.51 -16.28 8.10
CA ILE A 108 -0.24 -17.58 8.74
C ILE A 108 0.90 -18.31 8.01
N ASP A 109 0.90 -18.30 6.67
CA ASP A 109 1.88 -19.01 5.84
C ASP A 109 2.16 -18.22 4.56
N TYR A 110 3.38 -17.73 4.41
CA TYR A 110 3.81 -16.90 3.27
C TYR A 110 4.00 -17.67 1.95
N ARG A 111 4.01 -19.01 2.00
CA ARG A 111 4.34 -19.86 0.85
C ARG A 111 3.12 -20.53 0.23
N ARG A 112 1.93 -20.30 0.79
CA ARG A 112 0.67 -20.87 0.29
C ARG A 112 -0.28 -19.80 -0.14
N VAL A 113 -1.10 -20.09 -1.14
CA VAL A 113 -2.28 -19.30 -1.48
C VAL A 113 -3.41 -19.70 -0.53
N ASN A 114 -4.20 -18.75 -0.07
CA ASN A 114 -5.43 -19.04 0.67
C ASN A 114 -6.38 -19.87 -0.21
N SER A 115 -6.74 -21.06 0.27
CA SER A 115 -7.56 -22.01 -0.48
C SER A 115 -8.95 -21.48 -0.86
N GLU A 116 -9.44 -20.45 -0.16
CA GLU A 116 -10.68 -19.77 -0.52
C GLU A 116 -10.55 -18.88 -1.75
N LEU A 117 -9.32 -18.46 -2.07
CA LEU A 117 -9.02 -17.60 -3.23
C LEU A 117 -8.69 -18.42 -4.49
N GLY A 118 -8.05 -19.59 -4.33
CA GLY A 118 -7.55 -20.43 -5.40
C GLY A 118 -6.19 -21.06 -5.08
N GLY A 119 -5.32 -21.18 -6.08
CA GLY A 119 -3.98 -21.74 -5.95
C GLY A 119 -2.91 -20.93 -6.68
N TRP A 120 -1.64 -21.38 -6.58
CA TRP A 120 -0.54 -20.77 -7.33
C TRP A 120 -0.73 -20.85 -8.85
N GLU A 121 -1.48 -21.82 -9.35
CA GLU A 121 -1.87 -21.94 -10.76
C GLU A 121 -2.76 -20.78 -11.22
N ASP A 122 -3.63 -20.25 -10.35
CA ASP A 122 -4.48 -19.10 -10.65
C ASP A 122 -3.66 -17.80 -10.65
N VAL A 123 -2.71 -17.68 -9.72
CA VAL A 123 -1.74 -16.57 -9.71
C VAL A 123 -0.88 -16.60 -10.98
N ALA A 124 -0.37 -17.79 -11.36
CA ALA A 124 0.38 -17.98 -12.60
C ALA A 124 -0.47 -17.76 -13.86
N ALA A 125 -1.78 -17.95 -13.81
CA ALA A 125 -2.67 -17.60 -14.92
C ALA A 125 -2.77 -16.08 -15.09
N LEU A 126 -2.85 -15.32 -13.99
CA LEU A 126 -2.87 -13.85 -14.01
C LEU A 126 -1.57 -13.26 -14.57
N SER A 127 -0.41 -13.89 -14.28
CA SER A 127 0.90 -13.45 -14.78
C SER A 127 1.07 -13.53 -16.29
N LYS A 128 0.17 -14.24 -17.01
CA LYS A 128 0.19 -14.29 -18.49
C LYS A 128 -0.25 -12.99 -19.15
N SER A 129 -1.09 -12.21 -18.47
CA SER A 129 -1.66 -10.98 -19.00
C SER A 129 -1.14 -9.73 -18.29
N PHE A 130 -0.62 -9.87 -17.07
CA PHE A 130 -0.17 -8.75 -16.22
C PHE A 130 1.14 -9.10 -15.53
N ARG A 131 1.98 -8.10 -15.31
CA ARG A 131 3.06 -8.17 -14.31
C ARG A 131 2.44 -8.28 -12.93
N LEU A 132 3.13 -8.90 -11.96
CA LEU A 132 2.59 -9.11 -10.63
C LEU A 132 3.36 -8.35 -9.56
N MET A 133 2.62 -7.82 -8.58
CA MET A 133 3.14 -7.22 -7.37
C MET A 133 2.55 -7.95 -6.17
N PHE A 134 3.42 -8.37 -5.23
CA PHE A 134 3.04 -9.08 -4.01
C PHE A 134 3.41 -8.26 -2.77
N ASP A 135 2.64 -8.46 -1.69
CA ASP A 135 2.94 -7.92 -0.37
C ASP A 135 3.87 -8.83 0.40
N ALA A 136 4.97 -8.28 0.87
CA ALA A 136 5.83 -8.88 1.89
C ALA A 136 5.50 -8.24 3.25
N VAL A 137 4.61 -8.88 3.99
CA VAL A 137 4.22 -8.47 5.35
C VAL A 137 5.29 -8.99 6.31
N VAL A 138 6.38 -8.22 6.46
CA VAL A 138 7.61 -8.71 7.10
C VAL A 138 7.89 -8.09 8.47
N ASN A 139 7.11 -7.09 8.91
CA ASN A 139 7.23 -6.59 10.28
C ASN A 139 6.67 -7.58 11.30
N HIS A 140 5.60 -8.29 10.95
CA HIS A 140 4.86 -9.16 11.85
C HIS A 140 4.30 -10.38 11.09
N THR A 141 3.81 -11.35 11.84
CA THR A 141 3.07 -12.50 11.30
C THR A 141 1.85 -12.79 12.19
N SER A 142 0.98 -13.71 11.76
CA SER A 142 -0.16 -14.14 12.57
C SER A 142 0.29 -14.85 13.84
N SER A 143 -0.44 -14.61 14.94
CA SER A 143 -0.33 -15.44 16.16
C SER A 143 -0.63 -16.92 15.91
N GLN A 144 -1.27 -17.26 14.79
CA GLN A 144 -1.55 -18.65 14.37
C GLN A 144 -0.49 -19.24 13.44
N SER A 145 0.56 -18.49 13.09
CA SER A 145 1.66 -18.99 12.26
C SER A 145 2.39 -20.17 12.92
N ALA A 146 2.94 -21.08 12.11
CA ALA A 146 3.69 -22.22 12.62
C ALA A 146 4.88 -21.80 13.51
N ALA A 147 5.57 -20.73 13.15
CA ALA A 147 6.67 -20.17 13.91
C ALA A 147 6.22 -19.68 15.29
N PHE A 148 5.12 -18.92 15.38
CA PHE A 148 4.62 -18.45 16.68
C PHE A 148 4.06 -19.57 17.53
N GLN A 149 3.39 -20.55 16.94
CA GLN A 149 2.93 -21.74 17.65
C GLN A 149 4.10 -22.60 18.16
N GLY A 150 5.23 -22.65 17.44
CA GLY A 150 6.50 -23.23 17.91
C GLY A 150 7.06 -22.45 19.10
N PHE A 151 7.13 -21.12 19.01
CA PHE A 151 7.55 -20.23 20.10
C PHE A 151 6.73 -20.47 21.38
N LEU A 152 5.40 -20.53 21.29
CA LEU A 152 4.54 -20.79 22.45
C LEU A 152 4.83 -22.15 23.12
N LYS A 153 5.22 -23.15 22.34
CA LYS A 153 5.56 -24.51 22.82
C LYS A 153 7.00 -24.63 23.32
N GLY A 154 7.81 -23.57 23.24
CA GLY A 154 9.21 -23.56 23.64
C GLY A 154 10.15 -24.29 22.65
N ASP A 155 9.79 -24.29 21.36
CA ASP A 155 10.64 -24.83 20.30
C ASP A 155 11.92 -23.97 20.19
N PRO A 156 13.13 -24.56 20.34
CA PRO A 156 14.38 -23.83 20.30
C PRO A 156 14.62 -23.03 19.01
N ASP A 157 14.09 -23.48 17.87
CA ASP A 157 14.27 -22.85 16.57
C ASP A 157 13.54 -21.49 16.49
N PHE A 158 12.52 -21.27 17.35
CA PHE A 158 11.72 -20.05 17.38
C PHE A 158 11.84 -19.25 18.67
N GLN A 159 12.72 -19.62 19.59
CA GLN A 159 12.82 -19.00 20.91
C GLN A 159 13.04 -17.47 20.84
N ASP A 160 13.91 -16.99 19.93
CA ASP A 160 14.25 -15.59 19.74
C ASP A 160 13.66 -15.00 18.43
N PHE A 161 12.65 -15.65 17.88
CA PHE A 161 12.08 -15.28 16.58
C PHE A 161 11.13 -14.08 16.68
N PHE A 162 10.58 -13.83 17.86
CA PHE A 162 9.64 -12.75 18.15
C PHE A 162 10.21 -11.77 19.15
N THR A 163 9.77 -10.51 19.07
CA THR A 163 10.22 -9.46 19.99
C THR A 163 9.48 -9.61 21.34
N VAL A 164 10.20 -10.07 22.35
CA VAL A 164 9.69 -10.20 23.73
C VAL A 164 10.32 -9.10 24.60
N VAL A 165 9.50 -8.42 25.39
CA VAL A 165 9.95 -7.30 26.24
C VAL A 165 9.36 -7.46 27.63
N ASP A 166 10.15 -7.10 28.65
CA ASP A 166 9.67 -7.01 30.02
C ASP A 166 8.58 -5.92 30.13
N PRO A 167 7.39 -6.22 30.69
CA PRO A 167 6.29 -5.25 30.77
C PRO A 167 6.60 -4.01 31.62
N ASP A 168 7.60 -4.08 32.48
CA ASP A 168 8.01 -2.96 33.36
C ASP A 168 8.95 -1.95 32.65
N ILE A 169 9.39 -2.24 31.42
CA ILE A 169 10.24 -1.34 30.63
C ILE A 169 9.43 -0.14 30.12
N ASP A 170 10.04 1.05 30.21
CA ASP A 170 9.44 2.27 29.66
C ASP A 170 9.40 2.26 28.13
N LEU A 171 8.17 2.18 27.57
CA LEU A 171 7.89 2.22 26.15
C LEU A 171 7.14 3.50 25.72
N THR A 172 7.13 4.54 26.55
CA THR A 172 6.38 5.79 26.27
C THR A 172 6.86 6.50 25.00
N ARG A 173 8.15 6.38 24.65
CA ARG A 173 8.73 6.95 23.43
C ARG A 173 8.41 6.19 22.16
N VAL A 174 7.91 4.95 22.27
CA VAL A 174 7.63 4.11 21.10
C VAL A 174 6.46 4.68 20.31
N PHE A 175 6.67 4.88 19.02
CA PHE A 175 5.61 5.32 18.13
C PHE A 175 4.52 4.24 18.01
N ARG A 176 3.27 4.63 18.23
CA ARG A 176 2.12 3.71 18.27
C ARG A 176 1.09 4.09 17.21
N PRO A 177 1.05 3.39 16.07
CA PRO A 177 0.10 3.69 14.98
C PRO A 177 -1.35 3.32 15.35
N ARG A 178 -1.54 2.61 16.46
CA ARG A 178 -2.86 2.19 16.98
C ARG A 178 -3.03 2.62 18.42
N ALA A 179 -4.28 2.66 18.86
CA ALA A 179 -4.63 2.97 20.25
C ALA A 179 -4.52 1.74 21.21
N THR A 180 -4.20 0.57 20.67
CA THR A 180 -3.99 -0.69 21.41
C THR A 180 -2.65 -0.71 22.14
N PRO A 181 -2.47 -1.52 23.20
CA PRO A 181 -1.17 -1.73 23.83
C PRO A 181 -0.12 -2.26 22.85
N VAL A 182 1.14 -1.88 23.05
CA VAL A 182 2.29 -2.37 22.24
C VAL A 182 2.62 -3.82 22.58
N LEU A 183 2.42 -4.22 23.85
CA LEU A 183 2.72 -5.56 24.34
C LEU A 183 1.43 -6.33 24.58
N THR A 184 1.41 -7.57 24.11
CA THR A 184 0.34 -8.53 24.37
C THR A 184 0.90 -9.70 25.16
N PRO A 185 0.29 -10.10 26.33
CA PRO A 185 0.70 -11.27 27.07
C PRO A 185 0.24 -12.55 26.36
N PHE A 186 1.15 -13.52 26.25
CA PHE A 186 0.89 -14.86 25.74
C PHE A 186 1.41 -15.91 26.71
N GLU A 187 0.63 -16.97 26.94
CA GLU A 187 1.06 -18.13 27.72
C GLU A 187 1.98 -19.01 26.86
N THR A 188 3.18 -19.29 27.37
CA THR A 188 4.18 -20.15 26.72
C THR A 188 4.55 -21.33 27.62
N ALA A 189 5.28 -22.30 27.09
CA ALA A 189 5.84 -23.41 27.89
C ALA A 189 6.75 -22.93 29.04
N GLU A 190 7.28 -21.72 28.97
CA GLU A 190 8.18 -21.13 29.98
C GLU A 190 7.46 -20.10 30.88
N GLY A 191 6.13 -19.98 30.78
CA GLY A 191 5.31 -18.98 31.48
C GLY A 191 4.87 -17.84 30.57
N THR A 192 4.23 -16.83 31.14
CA THR A 192 3.71 -15.69 30.39
C THR A 192 4.85 -14.84 29.81
N LYS A 193 4.83 -14.62 28.51
CA LYS A 193 5.74 -13.70 27.79
C LYS A 193 4.95 -12.50 27.24
N HIS A 194 5.53 -11.31 27.31
CA HIS A 194 4.94 -10.10 26.72
C HIS A 194 5.57 -9.86 25.36
N VAL A 195 4.80 -10.16 24.30
CA VAL A 195 5.24 -10.09 22.91
C VAL A 195 4.85 -8.74 22.34
N TRP A 196 5.74 -8.16 21.55
CA TRP A 196 5.48 -6.91 20.83
C TRP A 196 4.45 -7.12 19.73
N THR A 197 3.44 -6.24 19.69
CA THR A 197 2.32 -6.29 18.76
C THR A 197 2.00 -4.86 18.30
N THR A 198 2.71 -4.39 17.29
CA THR A 198 2.60 -3.00 16.80
C THR A 198 1.18 -2.62 16.39
N PHE A 199 0.45 -3.51 15.74
CA PHE A 199 -0.86 -3.22 15.15
C PHE A 199 -2.02 -3.84 15.91
N SER A 200 -1.96 -5.13 16.21
CA SER A 200 -3.01 -5.84 16.95
C SER A 200 -2.44 -7.08 17.67
N ALA A 201 -3.17 -7.60 18.64
CA ALA A 201 -2.76 -8.79 19.40
C ALA A 201 -2.52 -10.03 18.51
N ASP A 202 -3.12 -10.10 17.33
CA ASP A 202 -2.93 -11.20 16.38
C ASP A 202 -1.74 -10.98 15.44
N GLN A 203 -1.20 -9.76 15.35
CA GLN A 203 -0.05 -9.40 14.51
C GLN A 203 1.20 -9.31 15.40
N VAL A 204 1.91 -10.44 15.55
CA VAL A 204 3.07 -10.58 16.44
C VAL A 204 4.35 -10.16 15.71
N ASP A 205 5.08 -9.20 16.27
CA ASP A 205 6.24 -8.58 15.63
C ASP A 205 7.47 -9.50 15.64
N LEU A 206 8.08 -9.65 14.48
CA LEU A 206 9.31 -10.41 14.28
C LEU A 206 10.51 -9.70 14.90
N ASN A 207 11.48 -10.48 15.38
CA ASN A 207 12.69 -9.99 16.01
C ASN A 207 13.87 -9.93 15.02
N PHE A 208 14.03 -8.83 14.31
CA PHE A 208 15.15 -8.65 13.37
C PHE A 208 16.54 -8.54 14.03
N ALA A 209 16.64 -8.47 15.37
CA ALA A 209 17.92 -8.63 16.05
C ALA A 209 18.42 -10.08 15.99
N ASN A 210 17.54 -11.05 15.69
CA ASN A 210 17.89 -12.42 15.32
C ASN A 210 18.16 -12.51 13.80
N PRO A 211 19.38 -12.87 13.35
CA PRO A 211 19.70 -12.98 11.93
C PRO A 211 18.90 -14.06 11.19
N ASP A 212 18.34 -15.04 11.90
CA ASP A 212 17.51 -16.10 11.30
C ASP A 212 16.19 -15.52 10.76
N VAL A 213 15.64 -14.50 11.41
CA VAL A 213 14.46 -13.76 10.93
C VAL A 213 14.76 -13.07 9.61
N LEU A 214 15.90 -12.37 9.50
CA LEU A 214 16.25 -11.69 8.24
C LEU A 214 16.54 -12.70 7.13
N LEU A 215 17.15 -13.85 7.45
CA LEU A 215 17.38 -14.92 6.48
C LEU A 215 16.06 -15.53 5.97
N GLU A 216 15.10 -15.81 6.88
CA GLU A 216 13.77 -16.31 6.53
C GLU A 216 13.01 -15.29 5.65
N VAL A 217 13.06 -14.00 5.99
CA VAL A 217 12.45 -12.95 5.18
C VAL A 217 13.10 -12.89 3.79
N ALA A 218 14.43 -13.00 3.70
CA ALA A 218 15.10 -13.05 2.41
C ALA A 218 14.64 -14.25 1.56
N ASP A 219 14.47 -15.44 2.17
CA ASP A 219 13.95 -16.61 1.48
C ASP A 219 12.50 -16.43 1.00
N ILE A 220 11.66 -15.76 1.79
CA ILE A 220 10.29 -15.39 1.38
C ILE A 220 10.31 -14.46 0.16
N LEU A 221 11.15 -13.42 0.13
CA LEU A 221 11.26 -12.53 -1.03
C LEU A 221 11.71 -13.28 -2.28
N LEU A 222 12.66 -14.19 -2.13
CA LEU A 222 13.13 -15.04 -3.22
C LEU A 222 12.04 -16.00 -3.70
N PHE A 223 11.27 -16.58 -2.77
CA PHE A 223 10.11 -17.40 -3.11
C PHE A 223 9.07 -16.61 -3.92
N TYR A 224 8.80 -15.36 -3.57
CA TYR A 224 7.90 -14.50 -4.34
C TYR A 224 8.42 -14.20 -5.73
N ALA A 225 9.71 -13.89 -5.87
CA ALA A 225 10.36 -13.71 -7.16
C ALA A 225 10.24 -14.96 -8.05
N ALA A 226 10.47 -16.16 -7.46
CA ALA A 226 10.32 -17.43 -8.16
C ALA A 226 8.89 -17.74 -8.60
N ASN A 227 7.89 -17.16 -7.92
CA ASN A 227 6.47 -17.30 -8.26
C ASN A 227 5.92 -16.11 -9.09
N GLY A 228 6.80 -15.35 -9.73
CA GLY A 228 6.43 -14.34 -10.73
C GLY A 228 6.22 -12.93 -10.20
N ALA A 229 6.58 -12.63 -8.95
CA ALA A 229 6.58 -11.25 -8.47
C ALA A 229 7.67 -10.44 -9.18
N GLU A 230 7.29 -9.41 -9.91
CA GLU A 230 8.19 -8.41 -10.48
C GLU A 230 8.32 -7.18 -9.59
N PHE A 231 7.34 -6.98 -8.71
CA PHE A 231 7.34 -5.95 -7.68
C PHE A 231 7.02 -6.58 -6.32
N ILE A 232 7.74 -6.16 -5.29
CA ILE A 232 7.48 -6.59 -3.91
C ILE A 232 7.28 -5.33 -3.05
N ARG A 233 6.07 -5.20 -2.47
CA ARG A 233 5.76 -4.16 -1.50
C ARG A 233 6.20 -4.63 -0.12
N LEU A 234 7.13 -3.91 0.50
CA LEU A 234 7.49 -4.12 1.90
C LEU A 234 6.48 -3.39 2.78
N ASP A 235 5.54 -4.15 3.32
CA ASP A 235 4.47 -3.65 4.20
C ASP A 235 5.05 -3.23 5.55
N ALA A 236 4.64 -2.06 6.03
CA ALA A 236 4.96 -1.54 7.37
C ALA A 236 6.46 -1.62 7.73
N VAL A 237 7.35 -1.51 6.74
CA VAL A 237 8.79 -1.76 6.89
C VAL A 237 9.46 -0.79 7.88
N THR A 238 8.86 0.37 8.13
CA THR A 238 9.34 1.37 9.09
C THR A 238 9.50 0.83 10.51
N PHE A 239 8.76 -0.23 10.86
CA PHE A 239 8.68 -0.80 12.22
C PHE A 239 9.60 -2.01 12.45
N VAL A 240 10.31 -2.53 11.46
CA VAL A 240 11.01 -3.83 11.56
C VAL A 240 12.09 -3.91 12.63
N TRP A 241 12.78 -2.81 12.95
CA TRP A 241 13.80 -2.79 14.00
C TRP A 241 13.29 -2.15 15.29
N LYS A 242 13.41 -2.87 16.43
CA LYS A 242 13.06 -2.37 17.76
C LYS A 242 14.33 -2.01 18.54
N GLU A 243 14.39 -0.78 19.05
CA GLU A 243 15.48 -0.30 19.92
C GLU A 243 14.87 0.49 21.07
N ILE A 244 14.84 -0.14 22.25
CA ILE A 244 14.22 0.45 23.45
C ILE A 244 14.85 1.81 23.78
N GLY A 245 14.01 2.78 24.14
CA GLY A 245 14.44 4.16 24.41
C GLY A 245 14.43 5.07 23.17
N THR A 246 14.08 4.53 21.99
CA THR A 246 13.84 5.28 20.74
C THR A 246 12.36 5.25 20.36
N THR A 247 12.01 5.87 19.22
CA THR A 247 10.67 5.79 18.63
C THR A 247 10.37 4.43 18.00
N CYS A 248 11.37 3.57 17.78
CA CYS A 248 11.30 2.29 17.09
C CYS A 248 10.74 2.37 15.65
N ILE A 249 10.88 3.53 15.00
CA ILE A 249 10.55 3.72 13.58
C ILE A 249 11.70 4.42 12.85
N ASN A 250 11.85 4.15 11.56
CA ASN A 250 12.83 4.80 10.66
C ASN A 250 14.27 4.77 11.20
N LEU A 251 14.64 3.74 11.95
CA LEU A 251 15.97 3.65 12.54
C LEU A 251 17.03 3.32 11.49
N PRO A 252 18.32 3.69 11.69
CA PRO A 252 19.39 3.33 10.75
C PRO A 252 19.47 1.83 10.45
N ARG A 253 19.12 0.98 11.42
CA ARG A 253 19.05 -0.47 11.20
C ARG A 253 17.85 -0.90 10.36
N THR A 254 16.72 -0.19 10.44
CA THR A 254 15.58 -0.38 9.54
C THR A 254 15.99 -0.18 8.08
N HIS A 255 16.63 0.95 7.77
CA HIS A 255 17.18 1.21 6.43
C HIS A 255 18.20 0.14 6.01
N ARG A 256 19.06 -0.30 6.92
CA ARG A 256 20.06 -1.34 6.63
C ARG A 256 19.42 -2.69 6.29
N ILE A 257 18.27 -3.01 6.89
CA ILE A 257 17.48 -4.20 6.53
C ILE A 257 16.96 -4.07 5.09
N VAL A 258 16.38 -2.92 4.72
CA VAL A 258 15.91 -2.68 3.34
C VAL A 258 17.07 -2.78 2.34
N GLN A 259 18.23 -2.20 2.67
CA GLN A 259 19.45 -2.31 1.86
C GLN A 259 19.92 -3.76 1.71
N THR A 260 19.79 -4.57 2.76
CA THR A 260 20.12 -6.00 2.72
C THR A 260 19.17 -6.74 1.77
N MET A 261 17.86 -6.50 1.88
CA MET A 261 16.85 -7.10 0.99
C MET A 261 17.10 -6.71 -0.47
N ARG A 262 17.41 -5.42 -0.74
CA ARG A 262 17.77 -4.96 -2.09
C ARG A 262 19.02 -5.67 -2.61
N THR A 263 20.07 -5.77 -1.80
CA THR A 263 21.32 -6.44 -2.18
C THR A 263 21.09 -7.92 -2.49
N VAL A 264 20.28 -8.61 -1.69
CA VAL A 264 19.89 -10.02 -1.92
C VAL A 264 19.21 -10.18 -3.29
N LEU A 265 18.23 -9.34 -3.60
CA LEU A 265 17.53 -9.39 -4.90
C LEU A 265 18.47 -9.01 -6.05
N ASP A 266 19.33 -8.01 -5.90
CA ASP A 266 20.31 -7.63 -6.92
C ASP A 266 21.26 -8.77 -7.30
N MET A 267 21.54 -9.68 -6.35
CA MET A 267 22.44 -10.82 -6.60
C MET A 267 21.80 -11.93 -7.44
N VAL A 268 20.47 -12.14 -7.35
CA VAL A 268 19.84 -13.33 -7.94
C VAL A 268 18.51 -13.09 -8.65
N ALA A 269 17.89 -11.94 -8.44
CA ALA A 269 16.63 -11.51 -9.07
C ALA A 269 16.60 -9.98 -9.32
N PRO A 270 17.59 -9.44 -10.07
CA PRO A 270 17.80 -7.98 -10.21
C PRO A 270 16.63 -7.23 -10.88
N ASN A 271 15.74 -7.95 -11.54
CA ASN A 271 14.54 -7.38 -12.17
C ASN A 271 13.45 -7.02 -11.17
N VAL A 272 13.43 -7.68 -10.01
CA VAL A 272 12.42 -7.43 -8.99
C VAL A 272 12.64 -6.06 -8.36
N MET A 273 11.61 -5.23 -8.38
CA MET A 273 11.62 -3.91 -7.75
C MET A 273 11.03 -3.97 -6.34
N ILE A 274 11.68 -3.29 -5.40
CA ILE A 274 11.15 -3.08 -4.05
C ILE A 274 10.36 -1.77 -4.03
N ILE A 275 9.18 -1.84 -3.40
CA ILE A 275 8.34 -0.69 -3.09
C ILE A 275 8.18 -0.64 -1.56
N THR A 276 8.51 0.48 -0.91
CA THR A 276 8.34 0.63 0.53
C THR A 276 7.01 1.30 0.86
N GLU A 277 6.30 0.70 1.82
CA GLU A 277 5.10 1.27 2.43
C GLU A 277 5.46 1.83 3.81
N THR A 278 5.43 3.17 3.92
CA THR A 278 5.86 3.91 5.09
C THR A 278 4.96 5.13 5.32
N ASN A 279 3.89 4.95 6.11
CA ASN A 279 2.96 6.02 6.46
C ASN A 279 3.54 6.89 7.59
N VAL A 280 4.54 7.69 7.23
CA VAL A 280 5.31 8.59 8.11
C VAL A 280 5.39 9.99 7.47
N PRO A 281 5.91 11.03 8.14
CA PRO A 281 6.13 12.33 7.53
C PRO A 281 6.89 12.23 6.20
N HIS A 282 6.57 13.12 5.25
CA HIS A 282 7.07 13.04 3.87
C HIS A 282 8.61 12.91 3.80
N GLU A 283 9.35 13.68 4.63
CA GLU A 283 10.80 13.65 4.65
C GLU A 283 11.35 12.28 5.07
N ASP A 284 10.74 11.64 6.08
CA ASP A 284 11.11 10.30 6.53
C ASP A 284 10.75 9.24 5.48
N ASN A 285 9.63 9.42 4.78
CA ASN A 285 9.17 8.52 3.72
C ASN A 285 10.12 8.50 2.53
N ILE A 286 10.54 9.66 2.01
CA ILE A 286 11.46 9.73 0.86
C ILE A 286 12.88 9.25 1.19
N ALA A 287 13.25 9.18 2.49
CA ALA A 287 14.53 8.64 2.92
C ALA A 287 14.71 7.16 2.51
N TYR A 288 13.60 6.42 2.28
CA TYR A 288 13.64 5.04 1.81
C TYR A 288 14.04 4.86 0.33
N PHE A 289 14.29 5.93 -0.39
CA PHE A 289 15.04 5.87 -1.64
C PHE A 289 16.53 5.55 -1.40
N GLY A 290 17.05 5.81 -0.18
CA GLY A 290 18.48 5.70 0.11
C GLY A 290 19.30 6.65 -0.78
N ASP A 291 20.32 6.10 -1.45
CA ASP A 291 21.09 6.83 -2.47
C ASP A 291 20.47 6.75 -3.89
N GLY A 292 19.25 6.22 -4.00
CA GLY A 292 18.54 6.00 -5.25
C GLY A 292 18.84 4.66 -5.93
N THR A 293 19.77 3.86 -5.38
CA THR A 293 20.16 2.56 -5.95
C THR A 293 20.19 1.42 -4.93
N ASN A 294 20.25 1.74 -3.64
CA ASN A 294 20.57 0.78 -2.58
C ASN A 294 19.40 0.40 -1.68
N GLU A 295 18.24 1.05 -1.80
CA GLU A 295 17.01 0.74 -1.05
C GLU A 295 15.83 0.48 -2.01
N ALA A 296 14.71 1.19 -1.84
CA ALA A 296 13.54 1.01 -2.68
C ALA A 296 13.70 1.70 -4.04
N GLN A 297 13.25 1.03 -5.11
CA GLN A 297 13.12 1.64 -6.43
C GLN A 297 11.84 2.47 -6.53
N MET A 298 10.84 2.18 -5.73
CA MET A 298 9.64 3.01 -5.61
C MET A 298 9.30 3.28 -4.14
N VAL A 299 8.86 4.49 -3.87
CA VAL A 299 8.37 4.93 -2.56
C VAL A 299 6.96 5.46 -2.73
N TYR A 300 6.05 5.01 -1.86
CA TYR A 300 4.66 5.48 -1.86
C TYR A 300 4.59 6.99 -1.66
N ASN A 301 3.82 7.68 -2.48
CA ASN A 301 3.64 9.12 -2.37
C ASN A 301 2.46 9.45 -1.44
N PHE A 302 2.64 9.17 -0.15
CA PHE A 302 1.59 9.23 0.87
C PHE A 302 1.01 10.62 1.13
N ALA A 303 1.72 11.71 0.79
CA ALA A 303 1.19 13.06 0.96
C ALA A 303 0.15 13.41 -0.11
N LEU A 304 0.26 12.82 -1.30
CA LEU A 304 -0.57 13.15 -2.47
C LEU A 304 -2.08 13.01 -2.22
N PRO A 305 -2.60 11.92 -1.60
CA PRO A 305 -4.03 11.77 -1.38
C PRO A 305 -4.66 12.94 -0.62
N LEU A 306 -4.04 13.30 0.51
CA LEU A 306 -4.60 14.31 1.39
C LEU A 306 -4.42 15.72 0.85
N LEU A 307 -3.28 16.03 0.23
CA LEU A 307 -3.04 17.31 -0.44
C LEU A 307 -4.00 17.54 -1.61
N THR A 308 -4.31 16.48 -2.36
CA THR A 308 -5.30 16.57 -3.46
C THR A 308 -6.71 16.81 -2.90
N LEU A 309 -7.13 16.10 -1.84
CA LEU A 309 -8.43 16.37 -1.19
C LEU A 309 -8.50 17.80 -0.67
N HIS A 310 -7.47 18.26 0.04
CA HIS A 310 -7.40 19.63 0.55
C HIS A 310 -7.56 20.67 -0.58
N ALA A 311 -6.82 20.48 -1.68
CA ALA A 311 -6.89 21.38 -2.83
C ALA A 311 -8.30 21.46 -3.44
N PHE A 312 -8.99 20.32 -3.57
CA PHE A 312 -10.35 20.28 -4.11
C PHE A 312 -11.39 20.84 -3.13
N HIS A 313 -11.21 20.63 -1.83
CA HIS A 313 -12.11 21.18 -0.82
C HIS A 313 -12.04 22.71 -0.73
N ASN A 314 -10.86 23.28 -0.91
CA ASN A 314 -10.62 24.72 -0.77
C ASN A 314 -10.62 25.47 -2.12
N ALA A 315 -10.76 24.75 -3.24
CA ALA A 315 -10.56 25.28 -4.59
C ALA A 315 -9.22 26.04 -4.74
N ASP A 316 -8.19 25.59 -4.01
CA ASP A 316 -6.86 26.17 -3.97
C ASP A 316 -5.78 25.09 -4.04
N VAL A 317 -4.98 25.10 -5.10
CA VAL A 317 -3.91 24.15 -5.37
C VAL A 317 -2.53 24.64 -4.91
N SER A 318 -2.42 25.78 -4.24
CA SER A 318 -1.14 26.40 -3.92
C SER A 318 -0.24 25.47 -3.11
N ILE A 319 -0.73 24.92 -2.00
CA ILE A 319 0.03 23.99 -1.17
C ILE A 319 0.39 22.69 -1.93
N LEU A 320 -0.55 22.15 -2.70
CA LEU A 320 -0.29 20.98 -3.54
C LEU A 320 0.79 21.26 -4.58
N SER A 321 0.77 22.45 -5.21
CA SER A 321 1.75 22.87 -6.21
C SER A 321 3.13 23.09 -5.60
N ASP A 322 3.21 23.79 -4.47
CA ASP A 322 4.46 24.01 -3.75
C ASP A 322 5.11 22.68 -3.33
N TRP A 323 4.32 21.77 -2.77
CA TRP A 323 4.81 20.44 -2.43
C TRP A 323 5.23 19.63 -3.67
N ALA A 324 4.44 19.62 -4.74
CA ALA A 324 4.76 18.88 -5.96
C ALA A 324 6.03 19.39 -6.64
N ALA A 325 6.38 20.67 -6.46
CA ALA A 325 7.63 21.25 -6.94
C ALA A 325 8.86 20.75 -6.17
N THR A 326 8.68 20.20 -4.96
CA THR A 326 9.78 19.62 -4.16
C THR A 326 10.07 18.14 -4.50
N LEU A 327 9.23 17.51 -5.33
CA LEU A 327 9.38 16.10 -5.67
C LEU A 327 10.56 15.89 -6.62
N ASP A 328 11.70 15.53 -6.05
CA ASP A 328 12.90 15.18 -6.80
C ASP A 328 13.24 13.69 -6.69
N LEU A 329 13.94 13.16 -7.67
CA LEU A 329 14.39 11.77 -7.70
C LEU A 329 15.88 11.71 -7.39
N PRO A 330 16.33 10.83 -6.49
CA PRO A 330 17.75 10.72 -6.14
C PRO A 330 18.59 10.09 -7.26
N SER A 331 17.96 9.39 -8.22
CA SER A 331 18.63 8.74 -9.36
C SER A 331 17.65 8.48 -10.50
N ASP A 332 18.17 7.99 -11.62
CA ASP A 332 17.43 7.45 -12.77
C ASP A 332 16.92 6.00 -12.56
N GLN A 333 17.07 5.44 -11.35
CA GLN A 333 16.64 4.08 -11.00
C GLN A 333 15.54 4.05 -9.94
N ALA A 334 15.17 5.20 -9.39
CA ALA A 334 14.16 5.34 -8.35
C ALA A 334 13.07 6.33 -8.78
N THR A 335 11.82 6.04 -8.40
CA THR A 335 10.69 6.91 -8.71
C THR A 335 9.58 6.78 -7.67
N PHE A 336 8.58 7.66 -7.73
CA PHE A 336 7.44 7.60 -6.83
C PHE A 336 6.40 6.56 -7.28
N PHE A 337 5.73 5.96 -6.30
CA PHE A 337 4.48 5.23 -6.49
C PHE A 337 3.32 6.15 -6.12
N ASN A 338 2.70 6.77 -7.13
CA ASN A 338 1.65 7.76 -6.93
C ASN A 338 0.30 7.08 -6.77
N PHE A 339 -0.42 7.38 -5.70
CA PHE A 339 -1.76 6.85 -5.46
C PHE A 339 -2.64 7.90 -4.78
N LEU A 340 -3.97 7.72 -4.85
CA LEU A 340 -4.93 8.55 -4.12
C LEU A 340 -5.75 7.74 -3.12
N ALA A 341 -5.92 6.46 -3.38
CA ALA A 341 -6.61 5.53 -2.50
C ALA A 341 -5.98 4.14 -2.56
N ALA A 342 -6.11 3.38 -1.48
CA ALA A 342 -5.74 1.99 -1.36
C ALA A 342 -6.78 1.27 -0.48
N HIS A 343 -6.47 0.06 -0.05
CA HIS A 343 -7.25 -0.72 0.92
C HIS A 343 -7.22 -0.14 2.35
N ASP A 344 -6.27 0.76 2.62
CA ASP A 344 -6.13 1.50 3.88
C ASP A 344 -6.94 2.79 3.89
N GLY A 345 -7.04 3.43 5.06
CA GLY A 345 -7.50 4.81 5.14
C GLY A 345 -6.44 5.80 4.62
N ILE A 346 -6.86 7.04 4.40
CA ILE A 346 -5.98 8.11 3.97
C ILE A 346 -5.15 8.57 5.16
N GLY A 347 -3.83 8.38 5.10
CA GLY A 347 -2.90 8.70 6.17
C GLY A 347 -2.75 10.20 6.39
N MET A 348 -2.72 10.62 7.67
CA MET A 348 -2.60 12.04 8.04
C MET A 348 -1.16 12.46 8.39
N LEU A 349 -0.29 11.51 8.74
CA LEU A 349 1.11 11.82 9.07
C LEU A 349 1.93 12.37 7.89
N PRO A 350 1.75 11.90 6.66
CA PRO A 350 2.56 12.33 5.52
C PRO A 350 2.49 13.83 5.23
N VAL A 351 1.40 14.49 5.62
CA VAL A 351 1.23 15.94 5.44
C VAL A 351 1.54 16.75 6.70
N LYS A 352 2.07 16.09 7.74
CA LYS A 352 2.58 16.79 8.93
C LYS A 352 3.69 17.76 8.50
N ASN A 353 3.61 19.01 8.96
CA ASN A 353 4.48 20.13 8.57
C ASN A 353 4.24 20.64 7.11
N ILE A 354 3.29 20.09 6.36
CA ILE A 354 2.88 20.61 5.03
C ILE A 354 1.55 21.35 5.17
N LEU A 355 0.54 20.69 5.79
CA LEU A 355 -0.75 21.33 6.05
C LEU A 355 -0.81 21.94 7.45
N PRO A 356 -1.44 23.12 7.62
CA PRO A 356 -1.78 23.68 8.92
C PRO A 356 -2.67 22.75 9.75
N LEU A 357 -2.60 22.86 11.08
CA LEU A 357 -3.44 22.04 11.98
C LEU A 357 -4.93 22.31 11.82
N GLU A 358 -5.32 23.53 11.46
CA GLU A 358 -6.71 23.92 11.19
C GLU A 358 -7.25 23.13 9.99
N ASP A 359 -6.50 23.09 8.89
CA ASP A 359 -6.90 22.37 7.67
C ASP A 359 -7.01 20.86 7.93
N LEU A 360 -6.13 20.29 8.77
CA LEU A 360 -6.23 18.88 9.20
C LEU A 360 -7.51 18.62 10.00
N SER A 361 -7.89 19.57 10.86
CA SER A 361 -9.15 19.48 11.64
C SER A 361 -10.38 19.55 10.74
N ASP A 362 -10.35 20.40 9.73
CA ASP A 362 -11.42 20.56 8.75
C ASP A 362 -11.58 19.29 7.89
N LEU A 363 -10.49 18.67 7.46
CA LEU A 363 -10.51 17.40 6.74
C LEU A 363 -11.13 16.27 7.58
N VAL A 364 -10.83 16.23 8.89
CA VAL A 364 -11.45 15.28 9.84
C VAL A 364 -12.95 15.53 9.94
N ALA A 365 -13.38 16.77 10.20
CA ALA A 365 -14.78 17.13 10.34
C ALA A 365 -15.57 16.84 9.05
N ARG A 366 -14.99 17.16 7.89
CA ARG A 366 -15.60 16.90 6.59
C ARG A 366 -15.73 15.40 6.32
N THR A 367 -14.71 14.59 6.62
CA THR A 367 -14.79 13.13 6.49
C THR A 367 -15.97 12.57 7.29
N GLN A 368 -16.12 13.00 8.54
CA GLN A 368 -17.21 12.56 9.40
C GLN A 368 -18.59 13.00 8.87
N SER A 369 -18.71 14.24 8.36
CA SER A 369 -19.96 14.76 7.80
C SER A 369 -20.39 14.05 6.50
N LEU A 370 -19.44 13.41 5.80
CA LEU A 370 -19.67 12.61 4.59
C LEU A 370 -19.86 11.10 4.89
N GLY A 371 -20.09 10.74 6.16
CA GLY A 371 -20.32 9.35 6.57
C GLY A 371 -19.05 8.49 6.67
N GLY A 372 -17.88 9.10 6.60
CA GLY A 372 -16.60 8.43 6.83
C GLY A 372 -16.25 8.32 8.32
N TYR A 373 -15.20 7.55 8.61
CA TYR A 373 -14.71 7.31 9.97
C TYR A 373 -13.27 7.80 10.12
N VAL A 374 -12.86 8.08 11.36
CA VAL A 374 -11.49 8.50 11.68
C VAL A 374 -10.87 7.49 12.64
N SER A 375 -9.72 6.97 12.27
CA SER A 375 -8.89 6.16 13.16
C SER A 375 -7.87 7.03 13.89
N TYR A 376 -7.58 6.70 15.15
CA TYR A 376 -6.73 7.48 16.03
C TYR A 376 -5.49 6.69 16.44
N LYS A 377 -4.37 7.40 16.61
CA LYS A 377 -3.15 6.89 17.22
C LYS A 377 -2.99 7.40 18.66
N SER A 378 -2.22 6.68 19.47
CA SER A 378 -1.80 7.13 20.80
C SER A 378 -0.54 7.99 20.71
N ASN A 379 -0.51 9.10 21.46
CA ASN A 379 0.64 9.95 21.63
C ASN A 379 1.43 9.60 22.91
N GLU A 380 2.66 10.10 23.05
CA GLU A 380 3.53 9.87 24.21
C GLU A 380 2.91 10.30 25.54
N ASP A 381 2.12 11.37 25.52
CA ASP A 381 1.38 11.91 26.68
C ASP A 381 0.08 11.17 27.02
N GLY A 382 -0.23 10.09 26.29
CA GLY A 382 -1.46 9.30 26.42
C GLY A 382 -2.67 9.91 25.73
N SER A 383 -2.56 11.08 25.13
CA SER A 383 -3.63 11.67 24.29
C SER A 383 -3.78 10.89 22.97
N LYS A 384 -4.85 11.17 22.24
CA LYS A 384 -5.10 10.59 20.93
C LYS A 384 -5.14 11.67 19.87
N SER A 385 -4.55 11.39 18.71
CA SER A 385 -4.63 12.25 17.53
C SER A 385 -5.12 11.49 16.31
N PRO A 386 -5.83 12.15 15.38
CA PRO A 386 -6.25 11.51 14.13
C PRO A 386 -5.05 10.93 13.37
N TYR A 387 -5.24 9.75 12.80
CA TYR A 387 -4.19 9.00 12.10
C TYR A 387 -4.56 8.64 10.67
N GLU A 388 -5.82 8.20 10.45
CA GLU A 388 -6.34 7.85 9.13
C GLU A 388 -7.78 8.34 8.95
N LEU A 389 -8.10 8.83 7.76
CA LEU A 389 -9.46 9.07 7.30
C LEU A 389 -9.95 7.84 6.53
N ASN A 390 -10.99 7.18 7.06
CA ASN A 390 -11.57 5.98 6.46
C ASN A 390 -12.83 6.37 5.69
N ILE A 391 -12.68 6.59 4.42
CA ILE A 391 -13.72 7.02 3.49
C ILE A 391 -13.33 6.61 2.07
N ASN A 392 -14.30 6.27 1.22
CA ASN A 392 -14.02 6.08 -0.20
C ASN A 392 -13.65 7.43 -0.83
N TYR A 393 -12.62 7.44 -1.67
CA TYR A 393 -12.05 8.68 -2.21
C TYR A 393 -13.05 9.48 -3.07
N LEU A 394 -13.96 8.79 -3.75
CA LEU A 394 -15.02 9.44 -4.52
C LEU A 394 -15.98 10.20 -3.59
N ASP A 395 -16.42 9.57 -2.50
CA ASP A 395 -17.32 10.19 -1.52
C ASP A 395 -16.63 11.31 -0.73
N ALA A 396 -15.31 11.17 -0.48
CA ALA A 396 -14.51 12.22 0.15
C ALA A 396 -14.50 13.55 -0.61
N LEU A 397 -14.76 13.54 -1.91
CA LEU A 397 -14.85 14.73 -2.77
C LEU A 397 -16.24 15.35 -2.81
N SER A 398 -17.24 14.76 -2.15
CA SER A 398 -18.62 15.26 -2.13
C SER A 398 -18.72 16.57 -1.33
N ASP A 399 -19.76 17.34 -1.60
CA ASP A 399 -20.11 18.52 -0.82
C ASP A 399 -21.05 18.10 0.34
N PRO A 400 -20.69 18.34 1.62
CA PRO A 400 -21.53 18.00 2.75
C PRO A 400 -22.92 18.66 2.70
N ASP A 401 -23.03 19.88 2.14
CA ASP A 401 -24.30 20.58 2.03
C ASP A 401 -25.19 20.00 0.92
N GLU A 402 -24.59 19.49 -0.16
CA GLU A 402 -25.32 18.74 -1.18
C GLU A 402 -25.83 17.40 -0.63
N VAL A 403 -25.00 16.71 0.16
CA VAL A 403 -25.39 15.44 0.82
C VAL A 403 -26.52 15.67 1.81
N LYS A 404 -26.47 16.70 2.66
CA LYS A 404 -27.55 17.03 3.61
C LYS A 404 -28.85 17.37 2.90
N LYS A 405 -28.83 18.19 1.86
CA LYS A 405 -30.03 18.51 1.06
C LYS A 405 -30.64 17.26 0.44
N GLY A 406 -29.81 16.30 0.01
CA GLY A 406 -30.28 15.02 -0.48
C GLY A 406 -30.95 14.17 0.61
N ILE A 407 -30.39 14.16 1.84
CA ILE A 407 -30.94 13.41 2.99
C ILE A 407 -32.26 14.07 3.47
N ASP A 408 -32.30 15.37 3.63
CA ASP A 408 -33.52 16.09 4.07
C ASP A 408 -34.68 15.86 3.08
N HIS A 409 -34.37 15.77 1.79
CA HIS A 409 -35.37 15.46 0.76
C HIS A 409 -35.83 14.00 0.76
N LEU A 410 -34.96 13.09 1.24
CA LEU A 410 -35.27 11.66 1.39
C LEU A 410 -36.23 11.36 2.55
N ASP A 411 -36.05 12.04 3.67
CA ASP A 411 -36.93 11.91 4.85
C ASP A 411 -38.36 12.35 4.54
N GLU A 412 -38.53 13.32 3.65
CA GLU A 412 -39.85 13.77 3.18
C GLU A 412 -40.50 12.82 2.15
N LEU A 413 -39.72 12.08 1.36
CA LEU A 413 -40.25 11.32 0.22
C LEU A 413 -40.25 9.80 0.43
N ASN A 414 -39.68 9.28 1.52
CA ASN A 414 -39.55 7.82 1.76
C ASN A 414 -38.88 7.06 0.56
N ILE A 415 -37.93 7.71 -0.11
CA ILE A 415 -37.24 7.22 -1.29
C ILE A 415 -35.83 6.77 -0.93
N ASN A 416 -35.36 5.63 -1.47
CA ASN A 416 -33.99 5.14 -1.33
C ASN A 416 -32.98 6.17 -1.88
N TYR A 417 -31.83 6.37 -1.19
CA TYR A 417 -30.75 7.30 -1.53
C TYR A 417 -30.31 7.24 -3.01
N LEU A 418 -30.33 6.06 -3.61
CA LEU A 418 -30.09 5.88 -5.06
C LEU A 418 -31.19 6.48 -5.94
N ASP A 419 -32.43 6.54 -5.46
CA ASP A 419 -33.57 7.12 -6.17
C ASP A 419 -33.64 8.63 -6.02
N ALA A 420 -33.10 9.18 -4.91
CA ALA A 420 -32.99 10.65 -4.73
C ALA A 420 -31.92 11.27 -5.65
N LEU A 421 -30.89 10.52 -6.02
CA LEU A 421 -29.97 10.92 -7.07
C LEU A 421 -30.61 10.88 -8.49
N ARG A 422 -31.80 10.30 -8.59
CA ARG A 422 -32.67 10.29 -9.77
C ARG A 422 -33.80 11.33 -9.72
N ASN A 423 -33.64 12.39 -8.91
CA ASN A 423 -34.60 13.47 -8.87
C ASN A 423 -34.81 13.99 -10.31
N PRO A 424 -36.03 13.89 -10.89
CA PRO A 424 -36.32 14.34 -12.25
C PRO A 424 -36.11 15.85 -12.46
N ASP A 425 -36.04 16.62 -11.36
CA ASP A 425 -35.73 18.06 -11.38
C ASP A 425 -34.24 18.37 -11.04
N ALA A 426 -33.46 17.34 -10.60
CA ALA A 426 -32.01 17.49 -10.54
C ALA A 426 -31.49 17.30 -11.97
N PRO A 427 -30.74 18.27 -12.51
CA PRO A 427 -30.26 18.15 -13.88
C PRO A 427 -29.44 16.86 -14.02
N GLU A 428 -29.61 16.14 -15.16
CA GLU A 428 -28.82 14.97 -15.58
C GLU A 428 -27.29 15.18 -15.44
N ASN A 429 -26.90 16.42 -15.19
CA ASN A 429 -25.55 16.93 -14.97
C ASN A 429 -24.88 16.49 -13.65
N ASN A 430 -25.58 15.91 -12.67
CA ASN A 430 -24.95 15.67 -11.37
C ASN A 430 -23.98 14.46 -11.40
N ILE A 431 -24.36 13.35 -12.02
CA ILE A 431 -23.51 12.14 -12.14
C ILE A 431 -22.28 12.46 -12.98
N GLU A 432 -22.46 13.17 -14.10
CA GLU A 432 -21.36 13.57 -14.97
C GLU A 432 -20.41 14.55 -14.26
N LEU A 433 -20.92 15.49 -13.46
CA LEU A 433 -20.13 16.42 -12.69
C LEU A 433 -19.35 15.72 -11.57
N ILE A 434 -19.97 14.78 -10.85
CA ILE A 434 -19.32 13.95 -9.83
C ILE A 434 -18.16 13.15 -10.48
N ALA A 435 -18.43 12.49 -11.60
CA ALA A 435 -17.41 11.74 -12.32
C ALA A 435 -16.27 12.65 -12.80
N LYS A 436 -16.55 13.84 -13.33
CA LYS A 436 -15.54 14.80 -13.78
C LYS A 436 -14.68 15.32 -12.61
N ARG A 437 -15.31 15.67 -11.48
CA ARG A 437 -14.60 16.09 -10.27
C ARG A 437 -13.64 15.00 -9.80
N PHE A 438 -14.11 13.77 -9.70
CA PHE A 438 -13.29 12.63 -9.33
C PHE A 438 -12.15 12.39 -10.34
N LEU A 439 -12.45 12.36 -11.64
CA LEU A 439 -11.46 12.14 -12.69
C LEU A 439 -10.40 13.25 -12.74
N ALA A 440 -10.72 14.48 -12.35
CA ALA A 440 -9.75 15.56 -12.26
C ALA A 440 -8.68 15.27 -11.18
N THR A 441 -9.06 14.70 -10.02
CA THR A 441 -8.07 14.25 -9.02
C THR A 441 -7.17 13.15 -9.55
N GLN A 442 -7.78 12.18 -10.26
CA GLN A 442 -7.03 11.08 -10.87
C GLN A 442 -6.07 11.57 -11.96
N ALA A 443 -6.46 12.60 -12.72
CA ALA A 443 -5.60 13.21 -13.73
C ALA A 443 -4.36 13.86 -13.10
N ILE A 444 -4.46 14.50 -11.93
CA ILE A 444 -3.32 15.02 -11.17
C ILE A 444 -2.35 13.89 -10.84
N MET A 445 -2.85 12.79 -10.23
CA MET A 445 -2.03 11.63 -9.89
C MET A 445 -1.33 11.02 -11.10
N LEU A 446 -2.07 10.85 -12.21
CA LEU A 446 -1.56 10.26 -13.45
C LEU A 446 -0.53 11.15 -14.16
N ALA A 447 -0.61 12.46 -13.96
CA ALA A 447 0.29 13.42 -14.59
C ALA A 447 1.61 13.61 -13.83
N LEU A 448 1.63 13.41 -12.52
CA LEU A 448 2.83 13.54 -11.70
C LEU A 448 3.89 12.50 -12.07
N ARG A 449 5.17 12.87 -11.84
CA ARG A 449 6.33 11.98 -12.01
C ARG A 449 6.15 10.76 -11.11
N GLY A 450 6.23 9.57 -11.70
CA GLY A 450 6.09 8.30 -10.97
C GLY A 450 5.26 7.25 -11.72
N VAL A 451 5.09 6.10 -11.09
CA VAL A 451 4.21 5.03 -11.53
C VAL A 451 2.88 5.14 -10.78
N PRO A 452 1.73 5.21 -11.46
CA PRO A 452 0.44 5.30 -10.79
C PRO A 452 0.02 3.96 -10.18
N GLY A 453 -0.36 3.99 -8.91
CA GLY A 453 -1.05 2.93 -8.18
C GLY A 453 -2.55 3.25 -8.09
N ILE A 454 -3.37 2.44 -8.71
CA ILE A 454 -4.80 2.69 -8.88
C ILE A 454 -5.58 1.64 -8.10
N TYR A 455 -6.34 2.09 -7.11
CA TYR A 455 -7.17 1.18 -6.35
C TYR A 455 -8.39 0.72 -7.16
N PHE A 456 -8.78 -0.55 -7.02
CA PHE A 456 -9.93 -1.14 -7.72
C PHE A 456 -11.19 -0.27 -7.56
N HIS A 457 -11.50 0.15 -6.34
CA HIS A 457 -12.67 0.98 -6.09
C HIS A 457 -12.60 2.36 -6.74
N SER A 458 -11.40 2.88 -6.98
CA SER A 458 -11.21 4.15 -7.69
C SER A 458 -11.49 4.01 -9.19
N ILE A 459 -10.90 3.01 -9.87
CA ILE A 459 -11.09 2.87 -11.32
C ILE A 459 -12.53 2.50 -11.69
N PHE A 460 -13.24 1.82 -10.78
CA PHE A 460 -14.63 1.43 -10.97
C PHE A 460 -15.66 2.35 -10.30
N GLY A 461 -15.24 3.50 -9.73
CA GLY A 461 -16.13 4.53 -9.20
C GLY A 461 -17.05 4.02 -8.07
N SER A 462 -16.51 3.22 -7.14
CA SER A 462 -17.27 2.72 -6.01
C SER A 462 -17.49 3.80 -4.96
N LYS A 463 -18.52 3.64 -4.14
CA LYS A 463 -18.88 4.50 -3.01
C LYS A 463 -18.56 3.84 -1.67
N ASN A 464 -18.81 4.56 -0.57
CA ASN A 464 -18.72 4.03 0.80
C ASN A 464 -19.60 2.78 0.97
N TRP A 465 -19.04 1.75 1.59
CA TRP A 465 -19.80 0.56 2.00
C TRP A 465 -20.04 0.58 3.51
N THR A 466 -21.03 1.36 3.92
CA THR A 466 -21.37 1.61 5.32
C THR A 466 -21.84 0.33 6.03
N GLU A 467 -22.66 -0.48 5.33
CA GLU A 467 -23.15 -1.76 5.83
C GLU A 467 -22.01 -2.72 6.18
N GLY A 468 -20.91 -2.70 5.42
CA GLY A 468 -19.73 -3.50 5.71
C GLY A 468 -19.04 -3.08 7.00
N VAL A 469 -19.02 -1.80 7.32
CA VAL A 469 -18.49 -1.30 8.60
C VAL A 469 -19.39 -1.74 9.77
N GLU A 470 -20.71 -1.66 9.61
CA GLU A 470 -21.67 -2.13 10.61
C GLU A 470 -21.53 -3.63 10.89
N GLN A 471 -21.32 -4.43 9.83
CA GLN A 471 -21.15 -5.89 9.94
C GLN A 471 -19.85 -6.29 10.61
N THR A 472 -18.75 -5.59 10.33
CA THR A 472 -17.40 -5.99 10.75
C THR A 472 -16.89 -5.23 11.97
N GLY A 473 -17.46 -4.07 12.27
CA GLY A 473 -16.95 -3.12 13.26
C GLY A 473 -15.60 -2.48 12.90
N ARG A 474 -15.13 -2.64 11.65
CA ARG A 474 -13.82 -2.15 11.19
C ARG A 474 -14.01 -0.99 10.23
N HIS A 475 -13.46 0.19 10.54
CA HIS A 475 -13.61 1.41 9.73
C HIS A 475 -13.10 1.25 8.31
N ARG A 476 -11.97 0.55 8.11
CA ARG A 476 -11.37 0.33 6.77
C ARG A 476 -12.27 -0.45 5.82
N THR A 477 -13.22 -1.24 6.33
CA THR A 477 -14.18 -2.00 5.52
C THR A 477 -15.03 -1.11 4.61
N ILE A 478 -15.18 0.18 4.96
CA ILE A 478 -15.94 1.16 4.17
C ILE A 478 -15.50 1.21 2.69
N ASN A 479 -14.26 0.81 2.43
CA ASN A 479 -13.66 0.87 1.10
C ASN A 479 -13.12 -0.50 0.62
N ARG A 480 -13.65 -1.62 1.17
CA ARG A 480 -13.21 -2.99 0.86
C ARG A 480 -14.34 -3.90 0.38
N GLN A 481 -15.44 -3.31 -0.12
CA GLN A 481 -16.59 -4.07 -0.63
C GLN A 481 -16.16 -5.05 -1.72
N LYS A 482 -16.52 -6.33 -1.57
CA LYS A 482 -16.40 -7.31 -2.64
C LYS A 482 -17.61 -7.18 -3.56
N VAL A 483 -17.43 -7.34 -4.87
CA VAL A 483 -18.48 -7.11 -5.85
C VAL A 483 -18.77 -8.37 -6.67
N GLU A 484 -20.04 -8.61 -6.90
CA GLU A 484 -20.50 -9.68 -7.80
C GLU A 484 -20.18 -9.32 -9.26
N CYS A 485 -19.58 -10.26 -10.00
CA CYS A 485 -19.18 -10.05 -11.40
C CYS A 485 -20.35 -9.58 -12.28
N VAL A 486 -21.50 -10.22 -12.12
CA VAL A 486 -22.71 -9.88 -12.91
C VAL A 486 -23.19 -8.45 -12.60
N GLN A 487 -23.15 -8.04 -11.34
CA GLN A 487 -23.58 -6.71 -10.94
C GLN A 487 -22.65 -5.63 -11.51
N ILE A 488 -21.33 -5.75 -11.29
CA ILE A 488 -20.39 -4.75 -11.78
C ILE A 488 -20.41 -4.65 -13.31
N GLU A 489 -20.57 -5.78 -14.02
CA GLU A 489 -20.70 -5.78 -15.47
C GLU A 489 -21.97 -5.08 -15.96
N ALA A 490 -23.09 -5.25 -15.27
CA ALA A 490 -24.33 -4.55 -15.59
C ALA A 490 -24.16 -3.03 -15.44
N GLU A 491 -23.57 -2.57 -14.33
CA GLU A 491 -23.34 -1.16 -14.08
C GLU A 491 -22.32 -0.55 -15.05
N LEU A 492 -21.28 -1.28 -15.46
CA LEU A 492 -20.29 -0.84 -16.45
C LEU A 492 -20.91 -0.66 -17.84
N ASN A 493 -21.92 -1.46 -18.18
CA ASN A 493 -22.62 -1.41 -19.48
C ASN A 493 -23.80 -0.43 -19.50
N ASP A 494 -24.19 0.15 -18.36
CA ASP A 494 -25.23 1.16 -18.27
C ASP A 494 -24.66 2.58 -18.44
N PRO A 495 -24.87 3.25 -19.58
CA PRO A 495 -24.34 4.59 -19.83
C PRO A 495 -24.82 5.68 -18.83
N THR A 496 -25.87 5.39 -18.06
CA THR A 496 -26.41 6.33 -17.06
C THR A 496 -25.79 6.13 -15.68
N SER A 497 -25.05 5.04 -15.48
CA SER A 497 -24.43 4.74 -14.19
C SER A 497 -23.19 5.59 -13.92
N LEU A 498 -22.97 5.96 -12.65
CA LEU A 498 -21.74 6.64 -12.23
C LEU A 498 -20.50 5.79 -12.51
N ARG A 499 -20.60 4.47 -12.33
CA ARG A 499 -19.51 3.52 -12.60
C ARG A 499 -19.08 3.54 -14.07
N HIS A 500 -20.03 3.59 -15.00
CA HIS A 500 -19.74 3.73 -16.43
C HIS A 500 -18.97 5.02 -16.74
N HIS A 501 -19.44 6.17 -16.21
CA HIS A 501 -18.82 7.46 -16.44
C HIS A 501 -17.38 7.51 -15.89
N VAL A 502 -17.17 7.04 -14.64
CA VAL A 502 -15.85 7.00 -14.01
C VAL A 502 -14.93 6.08 -14.78
N PHE A 503 -15.35 4.84 -15.03
CA PHE A 503 -14.54 3.83 -15.72
C PHE A 503 -14.12 4.26 -17.12
N THR A 504 -15.08 4.75 -17.90
CA THR A 504 -14.82 5.19 -19.28
C THR A 504 -13.89 6.41 -19.29
N GLY A 505 -14.08 7.36 -18.38
CA GLY A 505 -13.21 8.52 -18.22
C GLY A 505 -11.80 8.13 -17.78
N TYR A 506 -11.69 7.22 -16.81
CA TYR A 506 -10.40 6.73 -16.32
C TYR A 506 -9.60 6.02 -17.42
N LYS A 507 -10.25 5.15 -18.21
CA LYS A 507 -9.60 4.51 -19.37
C LYS A 507 -9.09 5.53 -20.39
N LYS A 508 -9.80 6.63 -20.63
CA LYS A 508 -9.32 7.71 -21.52
C LYS A 508 -8.06 8.37 -20.98
N LEU A 509 -8.01 8.66 -19.68
CA LEU A 509 -6.83 9.25 -19.04
C LEU A 509 -5.61 8.31 -19.12
N LEU A 510 -5.79 7.02 -18.82
CA LEU A 510 -4.74 6.01 -18.91
C LEU A 510 -4.21 5.86 -20.34
N LYS A 511 -5.10 5.79 -21.35
CA LYS A 511 -4.68 5.73 -22.76
C LYS A 511 -3.92 6.97 -23.20
N ALA A 512 -4.33 8.15 -22.75
CA ALA A 512 -3.62 9.40 -23.03
C ALA A 512 -2.20 9.37 -22.42
N ARG A 513 -2.06 8.91 -21.17
CA ARG A 513 -0.76 8.76 -20.49
C ARG A 513 0.14 7.76 -21.24
N MET A 514 -0.37 6.56 -21.50
CA MET A 514 0.38 5.47 -22.15
C MET A 514 0.87 5.81 -23.57
N SER A 515 0.21 6.72 -24.25
CA SER A 515 0.54 7.13 -25.63
C SER A 515 1.53 8.28 -25.73
N ASN A 516 1.97 8.84 -24.58
CA ASN A 516 2.83 10.02 -24.57
C ASN A 516 4.07 9.80 -23.70
N PRO A 517 5.29 9.71 -24.30
CA PRO A 517 6.54 9.45 -23.59
C PRO A 517 6.92 10.55 -22.58
N ALA A 518 6.31 11.73 -22.63
CA ALA A 518 6.49 12.74 -21.60
C ALA A 518 6.04 12.28 -20.20
N PHE A 519 5.16 11.28 -20.11
CA PHE A 519 4.74 10.70 -18.82
C PHE A 519 5.64 9.57 -18.32
N HIS A 520 6.81 9.38 -18.93
CA HIS A 520 7.81 8.42 -18.45
C HIS A 520 8.11 8.66 -16.95
N PRO A 521 8.12 7.61 -16.07
CA PRO A 521 8.28 7.77 -14.62
C PRO A 521 9.55 8.51 -14.18
N TYR A 522 10.61 8.47 -14.99
CA TYR A 522 11.88 9.18 -14.76
C TYR A 522 11.98 10.50 -15.51
N GLY A 523 11.01 10.84 -16.39
CA GLY A 523 10.98 12.08 -17.15
C GLY A 523 10.94 13.33 -16.26
N ALA A 524 11.42 14.45 -16.77
CA ALA A 524 11.45 15.71 -16.03
C ALA A 524 10.03 16.24 -15.74
N GLN A 525 9.89 16.95 -14.61
CA GLN A 525 8.66 17.59 -14.17
C GLN A 525 8.96 19.02 -13.74
N GLU A 526 8.13 19.95 -14.19
CA GLU A 526 8.14 21.34 -13.75
C GLU A 526 6.71 21.73 -13.35
N ILE A 527 6.53 22.26 -12.14
CA ILE A 527 5.24 22.77 -11.68
C ILE A 527 5.13 24.25 -12.07
N LEU A 528 4.05 24.59 -12.73
CA LEU A 528 3.81 25.95 -13.25
C LEU A 528 2.82 26.68 -12.35
N SER A 529 3.22 27.82 -11.79
CA SER A 529 2.35 28.70 -11.02
C SER A 529 1.55 29.61 -11.96
N ILE A 530 0.27 29.29 -12.15
CA ILE A 530 -0.64 30.09 -13.02
C ILE A 530 -1.60 30.91 -12.16
N GLN A 531 -2.43 30.24 -11.38
CA GLN A 531 -3.37 30.84 -10.43
C GLN A 531 -3.80 29.79 -9.37
N PRO A 532 -4.26 30.21 -8.18
CA PRO A 532 -4.55 29.28 -7.08
C PRO A 532 -5.53 28.14 -7.40
N SER A 533 -6.45 28.35 -8.33
CA SER A 533 -7.45 27.34 -8.72
C SER A 533 -7.01 26.40 -9.86
N VAL A 534 -5.75 26.50 -10.33
CA VAL A 534 -5.26 25.72 -11.49
C VAL A 534 -3.96 25.01 -11.15
N PHE A 535 -4.02 23.69 -11.00
CA PHE A 535 -2.83 22.86 -10.95
C PHE A 535 -2.29 22.65 -12.36
N ALA A 536 -1.07 23.13 -12.61
CA ALA A 536 -0.44 23.05 -13.91
C ALA A 536 0.99 22.49 -13.80
N LEU A 537 1.33 21.59 -14.70
CA LEU A 537 2.68 21.01 -14.76
C LEU A 537 3.10 20.76 -16.21
N LEU A 538 4.40 20.84 -16.43
CA LEU A 538 5.05 20.43 -17.67
C LEU A 538 5.78 19.12 -17.42
N ARG A 539 5.58 18.13 -18.31
CA ARG A 539 6.31 16.88 -18.33
C ARG A 539 7.17 16.83 -19.59
N THR A 540 8.39 16.34 -19.44
CA THR A 540 9.33 16.19 -20.56
C THR A 540 9.79 14.74 -20.65
N SER A 541 9.82 14.19 -21.87
CA SER A 541 10.35 12.84 -22.15
C SER A 541 11.84 12.73 -21.81
N LEU A 542 12.36 11.52 -21.80
CA LEU A 542 13.80 11.27 -21.62
C LEU A 542 14.64 11.61 -22.85
N ASP A 543 14.04 11.66 -24.04
CA ASP A 543 14.67 11.93 -25.34
C ASP A 543 14.72 13.43 -25.67
#